data_f562efd743d3625fa0a1c8fc3e83b83e
#
_entry.id   f562efd743d3625fa0a1c8fc3e83b83e
#
_cell.length_a   1.000
_cell.length_b   1.000
_cell.length_c   1.000
_cell.angle_alpha   90.00
_cell.angle_beta   90.00
_cell.angle_gamma   90.00
#
_symmetry.space_group_name_H-M   'P 1'
#
loop_
_entity.id
_entity.type
_entity.pdbx_description
1 polymer ?
#
loop_
_entity_poly.entity_id
_entity_poly.type
_entity_poly.pdbx_seq_one_letter_code
_entity_poly.pdbx_strand_id
1 'polypeptide(L)'
;LLTGLLVLLFSFEGVAPAAALEMRIIATVLAAALALGAYLAWPTWESERVQPALAKLIECYRQHLRAMLAGDRPALHETRNAARSARTNVLASLERLRAEPRVAAGPRTVERAESLLSNANRLIRAAIPIEAMLIDGAKLPALPELARFAAEVDAALLAVATALRDGQPQPVASLRPAERALAARLRADDGDDAVDAALADACDRIADSVDSLAHILRGVRAGEGVAPD
;
A
#
# COMPACT_ATOMS: atom_id res chain seq x y z
N LEU A 1 -37.10 -21.26 14.56
CA LEU A 1 -37.89 -21.26 15.86
C LEU A 1 -38.77 -20.03 15.96
N LEU A 2 -38.30 -18.80 15.81
CA LEU A 2 -39.11 -17.56 15.88
C LEU A 2 -40.24 -17.50 14.82
N THR A 3 -40.02 -18.09 13.65
CA THR A 3 -41.00 -18.10 12.55
C THR A 3 -42.21 -18.97 12.87
N GLY A 4 -41.97 -20.13 13.50
CA GLY A 4 -43.05 -21.04 13.90
C GLY A 4 -43.93 -20.47 15.05
N LEU A 5 -43.29 -19.75 15.97
CA LEU A 5 -43.99 -19.10 17.07
C LEU A 5 -44.91 -17.98 16.57
N LEU A 6 -44.45 -17.19 15.60
CA LEU A 6 -45.26 -16.12 14.98
C LEU A 6 -46.46 -16.65 14.20
N VAL A 7 -46.27 -17.75 13.45
CA VAL A 7 -47.40 -18.38 12.74
C VAL A 7 -48.45 -18.95 13.69
N LEU A 8 -48.03 -19.51 14.82
CA LEU A 8 -48.93 -19.97 15.88
C LEU A 8 -49.69 -18.79 16.50
N LEU A 9 -49.02 -17.67 16.76
CA LEU A 9 -49.66 -16.48 17.36
C LEU A 9 -50.73 -15.89 16.42
N PHE A 10 -50.43 -15.76 15.15
CA PHE A 10 -51.39 -15.27 14.13
C PHE A 10 -52.57 -16.23 13.89
N SER A 11 -52.35 -17.54 14.08
CA SER A 11 -53.43 -18.54 14.04
C SER A 11 -54.45 -18.36 15.18
N PHE A 12 -54.03 -17.83 16.31
CA PHE A 12 -54.92 -17.50 17.44
C PHE A 12 -55.75 -16.22 17.19
N GLU A 13 -55.25 -15.30 16.34
CA GLU A 13 -55.94 -14.05 15.97
C GLU A 13 -56.93 -14.24 14.81
N GLY A 14 -57.13 -15.45 14.31
CA GLY A 14 -58.09 -15.74 13.22
C GLY A 14 -57.64 -15.30 11.81
N VAL A 15 -56.36 -14.94 11.63
CA VAL A 15 -55.79 -14.62 10.35
C VAL A 15 -55.48 -15.93 9.62
N ALA A 16 -55.95 -16.10 8.38
CA ALA A 16 -55.70 -17.28 7.59
C ALA A 16 -54.16 -17.49 7.45
N PRO A 17 -53.64 -18.68 7.81
CA PRO A 17 -52.20 -18.95 7.79
C PRO A 17 -51.51 -18.66 6.45
N ALA A 18 -52.22 -18.78 5.34
CA ALA A 18 -51.75 -18.50 3.99
C ALA A 18 -51.47 -16.98 3.79
N ALA A 19 -52.39 -16.10 4.25
CA ALA A 19 -52.22 -14.64 4.14
C ALA A 19 -51.06 -14.14 5.01
N ALA A 20 -50.85 -14.71 6.20
CA ALA A 20 -49.71 -14.36 7.05
C ALA A 20 -48.38 -14.81 6.42
N LEU A 21 -48.35 -15.94 5.72
CA LEU A 21 -47.17 -16.42 4.98
C LEU A 21 -46.85 -15.55 3.77
N GLU A 22 -47.86 -15.16 2.98
CA GLU A 22 -47.71 -14.25 1.83
C GLU A 22 -47.13 -12.90 2.26
N MET A 23 -47.69 -12.26 3.28
CA MET A 23 -47.18 -10.98 3.81
C MET A 23 -45.75 -11.08 4.27
N ARG A 24 -45.34 -12.21 4.87
CA ARG A 24 -43.99 -12.41 5.33
C ARG A 24 -43.00 -12.62 4.17
N ILE A 25 -43.41 -13.35 3.12
CA ILE A 25 -42.59 -13.52 1.92
C ILE A 25 -42.38 -12.14 1.26
N ILE A 26 -43.45 -11.36 1.09
CA ILE A 26 -43.37 -10.02 0.52
C ILE A 26 -42.46 -9.12 1.35
N ALA A 27 -42.62 -9.10 2.67
CA ALA A 27 -41.79 -8.29 3.56
C ALA A 27 -40.29 -8.72 3.49
N THR A 28 -40.02 -10.03 3.42
CA THR A 28 -38.65 -10.53 3.30
C THR A 28 -37.99 -10.16 1.97
N VAL A 29 -38.74 -10.31 0.88
CA VAL A 29 -38.28 -9.93 -0.47
C VAL A 29 -38.03 -8.42 -0.54
N LEU A 30 -38.96 -7.62 0.03
CA LEU A 30 -38.80 -6.16 0.06
C LEU A 30 -37.60 -5.73 0.90
N ALA A 31 -37.40 -6.36 2.06
CA ALA A 31 -36.23 -6.11 2.91
C ALA A 31 -34.92 -6.49 2.22
N ALA A 32 -34.89 -7.63 1.54
CA ALA A 32 -33.73 -8.07 0.76
C ALA A 32 -33.44 -7.12 -0.43
N ALA A 33 -34.49 -6.69 -1.14
CA ALA A 33 -34.36 -5.72 -2.23
C ALA A 33 -33.89 -4.36 -1.73
N LEU A 34 -34.39 -3.88 -0.58
CA LEU A 34 -33.94 -2.64 0.04
C LEU A 34 -32.48 -2.74 0.52
N ALA A 35 -32.09 -3.85 1.13
CA ALA A 35 -30.72 -4.08 1.56
C ALA A 35 -29.75 -4.13 0.37
N LEU A 36 -30.14 -4.81 -0.72
CA LEU A 36 -29.35 -4.86 -1.95
C LEU A 36 -29.30 -3.47 -2.62
N GLY A 37 -30.43 -2.75 -2.67
CA GLY A 37 -30.51 -1.40 -3.19
C GLY A 37 -29.64 -0.41 -2.40
N ALA A 38 -29.67 -0.48 -1.07
CA ALA A 38 -28.79 0.33 -0.21
C ALA A 38 -27.32 -0.01 -0.41
N TYR A 39 -26.98 -1.29 -0.54
CA TYR A 39 -25.62 -1.74 -0.84
C TYR A 39 -25.12 -1.22 -2.20
N LEU A 40 -25.98 -1.22 -3.22
CA LEU A 40 -25.63 -0.72 -4.54
C LEU A 40 -25.61 0.82 -4.64
N ALA A 41 -26.49 1.51 -3.86
CA ALA A 41 -26.58 2.97 -3.86
C ALA A 41 -25.51 3.64 -2.99
N TRP A 42 -24.97 2.92 -2.00
CA TRP A 42 -23.92 3.43 -1.11
C TRP A 42 -22.70 2.47 -1.06
N PRO A 43 -22.07 2.23 -2.19
CA PRO A 43 -20.93 1.33 -2.22
C PRO A 43 -19.73 2.00 -1.59
N THR A 44 -19.31 1.53 -0.41
CA THR A 44 -17.99 1.84 0.15
C THR A 44 -16.95 0.94 -0.51
N TRP A 45 -16.71 1.17 -1.81
CA TRP A 45 -15.79 0.34 -2.56
C TRP A 45 -14.37 0.45 -2.02
N GLU A 46 -13.75 -0.68 -1.76
CA GLU A 46 -12.37 -0.77 -1.31
C GLU A 46 -11.38 -0.33 -2.40
N SER A 47 -11.80 -0.40 -3.67
CA SER A 47 -11.04 0.11 -4.81
C SER A 47 -10.65 1.59 -4.68
N GLU A 48 -11.47 2.40 -4.01
CA GLU A 48 -11.16 3.80 -3.70
C GLU A 48 -10.24 3.96 -2.49
N ARG A 49 -10.19 2.96 -1.59
CA ARG A 49 -9.44 3.00 -0.33
C ARG A 49 -8.03 2.41 -0.44
N VAL A 50 -7.81 1.49 -1.37
CA VAL A 50 -6.52 0.82 -1.51
C VAL A 50 -5.40 1.77 -1.91
N GLN A 51 -5.67 2.76 -2.76
CA GLN A 51 -4.66 3.74 -3.18
C GLN A 51 -4.22 4.66 -2.04
N PRO A 52 -5.10 5.29 -1.25
CA PRO A 52 -4.71 6.01 -0.04
C PRO A 52 -3.98 5.14 0.98
N ALA A 53 -4.35 3.87 1.13
CA ALA A 53 -3.65 2.94 2.02
C ALA A 53 -2.20 2.67 1.54
N LEU A 54 -2.01 2.46 0.23
CA LEU A 54 -0.69 2.33 -0.38
C LEU A 54 0.12 3.63 -0.26
N ALA A 55 -0.50 4.80 -0.47
CA ALA A 55 0.15 6.09 -0.28
C ALA A 55 0.67 6.23 1.17
N LYS A 56 -0.16 5.85 2.16
CA LYS A 56 0.23 5.86 3.57
C LYS A 56 1.38 4.89 3.85
N LEU A 57 1.38 3.71 3.24
CA LEU A 57 2.48 2.74 3.38
C LEU A 57 3.80 3.32 2.84
N ILE A 58 3.79 3.90 1.63
CA ILE A 58 4.97 4.52 1.03
C ILE A 58 5.47 5.69 1.91
N GLU A 59 4.57 6.49 2.45
CA GLU A 59 4.95 7.57 3.37
C GLU A 59 5.61 7.04 4.66
N CYS A 60 5.09 5.96 5.25
CA CYS A 60 5.71 5.33 6.41
C CYS A 60 7.08 4.73 6.07
N TYR A 61 7.24 4.12 4.88
CA TYR A 61 8.52 3.62 4.41
C TYR A 61 9.51 4.75 4.13
N ARG A 62 9.07 5.87 3.57
CA ARG A 62 9.88 7.08 3.40
C ARG A 62 10.45 7.57 4.72
N GLN A 63 9.60 7.71 5.75
CA GLN A 63 10.02 8.15 7.07
C GLN A 63 11.02 7.18 7.71
N HIS A 64 10.79 5.88 7.55
CA HIS A 64 11.68 4.86 8.07
C HIS A 64 13.04 4.84 7.37
N LEU A 65 13.07 4.94 6.03
CA LEU A 65 14.30 5.06 5.25
C LEU A 65 15.06 6.35 5.59
N ARG A 66 14.37 7.45 5.77
CA ARG A 66 14.97 8.72 6.20
C ARG A 66 15.66 8.59 7.56
N ALA A 67 15.00 7.96 8.55
CA ALA A 67 15.59 7.69 9.86
C ALA A 67 16.81 6.77 9.75
N MET A 68 16.75 5.72 8.92
CA MET A 68 17.88 4.81 8.68
C MET A 68 19.07 5.54 8.05
N LEU A 69 18.87 6.23 6.93
CA LEU A 69 19.95 6.90 6.20
C LEU A 69 20.54 8.09 6.96
N ALA A 70 19.78 8.68 7.90
CA ALA A 70 20.27 9.67 8.83
C ALA A 70 20.98 9.06 10.06
N GLY A 71 20.93 7.74 10.26
CA GLY A 71 21.46 7.09 11.46
C GLY A 71 20.69 7.44 12.74
N ASP A 72 19.44 7.89 12.63
CA ASP A 72 18.56 8.29 13.76
C ASP A 72 17.96 7.05 14.42
N ARG A 73 18.72 6.46 15.35
CA ARG A 73 18.31 5.27 16.10
C ARG A 73 17.04 5.44 16.93
N PRO A 74 16.84 6.55 17.66
CA PRO A 74 15.59 6.79 18.39
C PRO A 74 14.35 6.70 17.48
N ALA A 75 14.39 7.32 16.31
CA ALA A 75 13.28 7.32 15.36
C ALA A 75 13.04 5.95 14.68
N LEU A 76 14.04 5.05 14.64
CA LEU A 76 13.91 3.76 13.95
C LEU A 76 12.82 2.87 14.55
N HIS A 77 12.67 2.84 15.87
CA HIS A 77 11.67 1.98 16.52
C HIS A 77 10.25 2.43 16.20
N GLU A 78 9.99 3.74 16.28
CA GLU A 78 8.68 4.33 16.01
C GLU A 78 8.30 4.17 14.54
N THR A 79 9.21 4.55 13.63
CA THR A 79 8.97 4.47 12.18
C THR A 79 8.82 3.03 11.69
N ARG A 80 9.53 2.06 12.28
CA ARG A 80 9.35 0.63 12.02
C ARG A 80 7.95 0.15 12.40
N ASN A 81 7.45 0.54 13.57
CA ASN A 81 6.11 0.16 14.03
C ASN A 81 5.03 0.79 13.15
N ALA A 82 5.18 2.06 12.76
CA ALA A 82 4.30 2.73 11.81
C ALA A 82 4.28 2.03 10.45
N ALA A 83 5.45 1.64 9.93
CA ALA A 83 5.59 0.92 8.67
C ALA A 83 4.90 -0.47 8.70
N ARG A 84 5.07 -1.23 9.81
CA ARG A 84 4.40 -2.52 10.01
C ARG A 84 2.88 -2.37 10.05
N SER A 85 2.37 -1.41 10.81
CA SER A 85 0.93 -1.13 10.91
C SER A 85 0.35 -0.74 9.54
N ALA A 86 1.00 0.17 8.82
CA ALA A 86 0.58 0.58 7.48
C ALA A 86 0.56 -0.61 6.51
N ARG A 87 1.57 -1.50 6.55
CA ARG A 87 1.61 -2.71 5.73
C ARG A 87 0.44 -3.66 6.04
N THR A 88 0.13 -3.90 7.33
CA THR A 88 -1.01 -4.74 7.73
C THR A 88 -2.33 -4.16 7.21
N ASN A 89 -2.49 -2.84 7.27
CA ASN A 89 -3.68 -2.17 6.75
C ASN A 89 -3.82 -2.33 5.23
N VAL A 90 -2.73 -2.21 4.46
CA VAL A 90 -2.75 -2.45 3.00
C VAL A 90 -3.10 -3.90 2.68
N LEU A 91 -2.54 -4.88 3.41
CA LEU A 91 -2.87 -6.29 3.21
C LEU A 91 -4.35 -6.55 3.46
N ALA A 92 -4.92 -6.02 4.56
CA ALA A 92 -6.34 -6.14 4.85
C ALA A 92 -7.22 -5.45 3.80
N SER A 93 -6.80 -4.28 3.29
CA SER A 93 -7.49 -3.58 2.21
C SER A 93 -7.46 -4.39 0.91
N LEU A 94 -6.33 -5.01 0.59
CA LEU A 94 -6.17 -5.83 -0.61
C LEU A 94 -7.03 -7.10 -0.56
N GLU A 95 -7.13 -7.77 0.61
CA GLU A 95 -8.01 -8.92 0.78
C GLU A 95 -9.50 -8.54 0.59
N ARG A 96 -9.92 -7.38 1.12
CA ARG A 96 -11.27 -6.89 0.87
C ARG A 96 -11.51 -6.55 -0.60
N LEU A 97 -10.52 -5.91 -1.25
CA LEU A 97 -10.57 -5.59 -2.68
C LEU A 97 -10.73 -6.86 -3.56
N ARG A 98 -10.05 -7.96 -3.20
CA ARG A 98 -10.19 -9.25 -3.89
C ARG A 98 -11.57 -9.87 -3.72
N ALA A 99 -12.23 -9.61 -2.58
CA ALA A 99 -13.57 -10.09 -2.29
C ALA A 99 -14.67 -9.25 -2.95
N GLU A 100 -14.34 -8.06 -3.48
CA GLU A 100 -15.31 -7.23 -4.21
C GLU A 100 -15.74 -7.88 -5.53
N PRO A 101 -17.01 -7.70 -5.94
CA PRO A 101 -17.46 -8.13 -7.26
C PRO A 101 -16.61 -7.49 -8.36
N ARG A 102 -16.17 -8.28 -9.34
CA ARG A 102 -15.29 -7.84 -10.45
C ARG A 102 -15.84 -6.68 -11.28
N VAL A 103 -17.13 -6.42 -11.18
CA VAL A 103 -17.80 -5.29 -11.84
C VAL A 103 -17.40 -3.96 -11.20
N ALA A 104 -17.05 -3.97 -9.91
CA ALA A 104 -16.68 -2.77 -9.14
C ALA A 104 -15.17 -2.54 -9.11
N ALA A 105 -14.39 -3.61 -8.86
CA ALA A 105 -12.95 -3.58 -8.91
C ALA A 105 -12.47 -4.20 -10.22
N GLY A 106 -12.13 -3.39 -11.22
CA GLY A 106 -11.55 -3.91 -12.46
C GLY A 106 -10.33 -4.81 -12.16
N PRO A 107 -10.11 -5.90 -12.91
CA PRO A 107 -9.01 -6.84 -12.66
C PRO A 107 -7.64 -6.15 -12.61
N ARG A 108 -7.45 -5.10 -13.40
CA ARG A 108 -6.22 -4.29 -13.42
C ARG A 108 -5.97 -3.54 -12.11
N THR A 109 -7.01 -3.20 -11.34
CA THR A 109 -6.87 -2.49 -10.06
C THR A 109 -6.22 -3.37 -9.00
N VAL A 110 -6.63 -4.64 -8.90
CA VAL A 110 -6.05 -5.62 -7.98
C VAL A 110 -4.59 -5.90 -8.34
N GLU A 111 -4.33 -6.26 -9.60
CA GLU A 111 -2.97 -6.56 -10.10
C GLU A 111 -2.00 -5.38 -9.87
N ARG A 112 -2.49 -4.17 -10.09
CA ARG A 112 -1.71 -2.95 -9.85
C ARG A 112 -1.39 -2.74 -8.38
N ALA A 113 -2.37 -2.90 -7.50
CA ALA A 113 -2.18 -2.77 -6.06
C ALA A 113 -1.19 -3.83 -5.54
N GLU A 114 -1.27 -5.07 -6.03
CA GLU A 114 -0.33 -6.15 -5.73
C GLU A 114 1.09 -5.84 -6.21
N SER A 115 1.23 -5.33 -7.43
CA SER A 115 2.53 -4.93 -7.99
C SER A 115 3.17 -3.80 -7.18
N LEU A 116 2.40 -2.78 -6.81
CA LEU A 116 2.87 -1.69 -5.96
C LEU A 116 3.28 -2.20 -4.57
N LEU A 117 2.46 -3.04 -3.93
CA LEU A 117 2.79 -3.63 -2.64
C LEU A 117 4.03 -4.52 -2.71
N SER A 118 4.17 -5.32 -3.77
CA SER A 118 5.34 -6.18 -3.98
C SER A 118 6.63 -5.35 -4.09
N ASN A 119 6.61 -4.28 -4.87
CA ASN A 119 7.77 -3.39 -5.02
C ASN A 119 8.05 -2.58 -3.75
N ALA A 120 7.03 -2.13 -3.02
CA ALA A 120 7.20 -1.51 -1.71
C ALA A 120 7.82 -2.47 -0.69
N ASN A 121 7.43 -3.74 -0.70
CA ASN A 121 8.05 -4.77 0.13
C ASN A 121 9.51 -5.07 -0.30
N ARG A 122 9.83 -4.97 -1.60
CA ARG A 122 11.20 -5.11 -2.10
C ARG A 122 12.07 -3.96 -1.61
N LEU A 123 11.56 -2.74 -1.65
CA LEU A 123 12.21 -1.54 -1.15
C LEU A 123 12.62 -1.68 0.33
N ILE A 124 11.67 -2.04 1.19
CA ILE A 124 11.97 -2.14 2.63
C ILE A 124 12.92 -3.30 2.94
N ARG A 125 12.85 -4.40 2.17
CA ARG A 125 13.81 -5.51 2.30
C ARG A 125 15.22 -5.12 1.87
N ALA A 126 15.36 -4.27 0.86
CA ALA A 126 16.65 -3.74 0.44
C ALA A 126 17.35 -2.92 1.54
N ALA A 127 16.58 -2.31 2.43
CA ALA A 127 17.09 -1.51 3.53
C ALA A 127 17.45 -2.31 4.80
N ILE A 128 17.05 -3.60 4.90
CA ILE A 128 17.32 -4.44 6.09
C ILE A 128 18.81 -4.47 6.47
N PRO A 129 19.78 -4.60 5.55
CA PRO A 129 21.19 -4.58 5.91
C PRO A 129 21.62 -3.29 6.61
N ILE A 130 21.13 -2.13 6.15
CA ILE A 130 21.42 -0.84 6.78
C ILE A 130 20.84 -0.81 8.21
N GLU A 131 19.61 -1.29 8.38
CA GLU A 131 18.97 -1.35 9.69
C GLU A 131 19.72 -2.27 10.65
N ALA A 132 20.18 -3.44 10.19
CA ALA A 132 20.98 -4.38 10.97
C ALA A 132 22.30 -3.74 11.43
N MET A 133 23.04 -3.11 10.51
CA MET A 133 24.28 -2.38 10.84
C MET A 133 24.05 -1.33 11.93
N LEU A 134 22.96 -0.54 11.84
CA LEU A 134 22.64 0.47 12.85
C LEU A 134 22.29 -0.13 14.21
N ILE A 135 21.59 -1.27 14.24
CA ILE A 135 21.26 -2.00 15.47
C ILE A 135 22.53 -2.55 16.12
N ASP A 136 23.44 -3.10 15.34
CA ASP A 136 24.73 -3.66 15.80
C ASP A 136 25.73 -2.59 16.24
N GLY A 137 25.37 -1.33 16.13
CA GLY A 137 26.17 -0.22 16.64
C GLY A 137 27.02 0.47 15.58
N ALA A 138 27.02 0.00 14.34
CA ALA A 138 27.75 0.68 13.27
C ALA A 138 27.27 2.12 13.06
N LYS A 139 28.15 2.96 12.63
CA LYS A 139 27.84 4.34 12.19
C LYS A 139 27.94 4.37 10.68
N LEU A 140 26.95 4.96 10.04
CA LEU A 140 27.04 5.23 8.62
C LEU A 140 28.12 6.29 8.34
N PRO A 141 28.85 6.19 7.23
CA PRO A 141 29.86 7.17 6.87
C PRO A 141 29.22 8.56 6.64
N ALA A 142 29.87 9.59 7.17
CA ALA A 142 29.41 10.98 7.01
C ALA A 142 29.83 11.55 5.64
N LEU A 143 29.27 10.96 4.56
CA LEU A 143 29.57 11.33 3.18
C LEU A 143 28.50 12.28 2.62
N PRO A 144 28.89 13.36 1.92
CA PRO A 144 27.96 14.23 1.21
C PRO A 144 27.13 13.48 0.17
N GLU A 145 27.69 12.46 -0.49
CA GLU A 145 27.04 11.61 -1.47
C GLU A 145 25.93 10.78 -0.83
N LEU A 146 26.12 10.27 0.39
CA LEU A 146 25.08 9.55 1.12
C LEU A 146 23.94 10.49 1.52
N ALA A 147 24.25 11.68 2.00
CA ALA A 147 23.25 12.69 2.33
C ALA A 147 22.44 13.12 1.09
N ARG A 148 23.10 13.27 -0.06
CA ARG A 148 22.44 13.57 -1.34
C ARG A 148 21.54 12.41 -1.77
N PHE A 149 22.03 11.18 -1.75
CA PHE A 149 21.24 9.99 -2.07
C PHE A 149 20.00 9.90 -1.18
N ALA A 150 20.16 10.09 0.14
CA ALA A 150 19.06 10.09 1.09
C ALA A 150 18.00 11.15 0.77
N ALA A 151 18.41 12.36 0.42
CA ALA A 151 17.51 13.45 0.03
C ALA A 151 16.74 13.12 -1.28
N GLU A 152 17.41 12.54 -2.27
CA GLU A 152 16.80 12.14 -3.53
C GLU A 152 15.82 10.98 -3.34
N VAL A 153 16.12 9.98 -2.48
CA VAL A 153 15.20 8.90 -2.07
C VAL A 153 13.97 9.48 -1.38
N ASP A 154 14.16 10.39 -0.44
CA ASP A 154 13.06 11.05 0.29
C ASP A 154 12.12 11.78 -0.67
N ALA A 155 12.66 12.59 -1.58
CA ALA A 155 11.89 13.32 -2.59
C ALA A 155 11.15 12.38 -3.56
N ALA A 156 11.79 11.32 -4.02
CA ALA A 156 11.20 10.35 -4.93
C ALA A 156 10.02 9.60 -4.28
N LEU A 157 10.17 9.14 -3.04
CA LEU A 157 9.10 8.46 -2.31
C LEU A 157 7.95 9.39 -1.93
N LEU A 158 8.24 10.66 -1.63
CA LEU A 158 7.21 11.68 -1.44
C LEU A 158 6.38 11.88 -2.71
N ALA A 159 7.03 11.98 -3.86
CA ALA A 159 6.35 12.10 -5.15
C ALA A 159 5.48 10.87 -5.46
N VAL A 160 5.99 9.65 -5.18
CA VAL A 160 5.22 8.40 -5.32
C VAL A 160 4.00 8.39 -4.40
N ALA A 161 4.16 8.75 -3.12
CA ALA A 161 3.05 8.80 -2.16
C ALA A 161 1.99 9.84 -2.55
N THR A 162 2.42 10.99 -3.04
CA THR A 162 1.54 12.07 -3.52
C THR A 162 0.79 11.61 -4.78
N ALA A 163 1.47 10.99 -5.74
CA ALA A 163 0.84 10.46 -6.94
C ALA A 163 -0.24 9.40 -6.63
N LEU A 164 -0.01 8.53 -5.64
CA LEU A 164 -0.99 7.55 -5.18
C LEU A 164 -2.18 8.19 -4.47
N ARG A 165 -1.97 9.28 -3.71
CA ARG A 165 -3.02 9.98 -2.97
C ARG A 165 -3.92 10.79 -3.88
N ASP A 166 -3.30 11.52 -4.81
CA ASP A 166 -3.99 12.53 -5.61
C ASP A 166 -4.41 11.98 -6.98
N GLY A 167 -4.01 10.75 -7.32
CA GLY A 167 -4.25 10.14 -8.63
C GLY A 167 -3.49 10.83 -9.79
N GLN A 168 -2.63 11.80 -9.48
CA GLN A 168 -1.87 12.57 -10.46
C GLN A 168 -0.41 12.11 -10.48
N PRO A 169 0.11 11.63 -11.64
CA PRO A 169 1.51 11.24 -11.74
C PRO A 169 2.42 12.44 -11.49
N GLN A 170 3.35 12.25 -10.57
CA GLN A 170 4.42 13.22 -10.29
C GLN A 170 5.70 12.78 -11.02
N PRO A 171 6.49 13.72 -11.55
CA PRO A 171 7.79 13.37 -12.11
C PRO A 171 8.71 12.87 -11.00
N VAL A 172 9.21 11.65 -11.15
CA VAL A 172 10.20 11.06 -10.26
C VAL A 172 11.51 10.95 -11.06
N ALA A 173 12.54 11.62 -10.58
CA ALA A 173 13.87 11.50 -11.16
C ALA A 173 14.46 10.11 -10.84
N SER A 174 15.30 9.57 -11.74
CA SER A 174 16.03 8.34 -11.46
C SER A 174 17.07 8.58 -10.37
N LEU A 175 17.19 7.65 -9.45
CA LEU A 175 18.17 7.68 -8.37
C LEU A 175 19.56 7.20 -8.80
N ARG A 176 19.70 6.65 -10.01
CA ARG A 176 20.94 6.07 -10.51
C ARG A 176 22.15 7.01 -10.52
N PRO A 177 22.03 8.32 -10.84
CA PRO A 177 23.17 9.22 -10.77
C PRO A 177 23.72 9.39 -9.33
N ALA A 178 22.83 9.55 -8.35
CA ALA A 178 23.22 9.71 -6.94
C ALA A 178 23.77 8.40 -6.36
N GLU A 179 23.14 7.26 -6.68
CA GLU A 179 23.61 5.92 -6.28
C GLU A 179 25.03 5.67 -6.80
N ARG A 180 25.30 5.88 -8.11
CA ARG A 180 26.62 5.67 -8.70
C ARG A 180 27.70 6.57 -8.10
N ALA A 181 27.36 7.83 -7.79
CA ALA A 181 28.28 8.75 -7.13
C ALA A 181 28.63 8.24 -5.72
N LEU A 182 27.65 7.79 -4.94
CA LEU A 182 27.83 7.20 -3.63
C LEU A 182 28.67 5.91 -3.72
N ALA A 183 28.34 4.98 -4.61
CA ALA A 183 29.05 3.72 -4.76
C ALA A 183 30.51 3.94 -5.20
N ALA A 184 30.80 4.96 -6.04
CA ALA A 184 32.16 5.33 -6.41
C ALA A 184 32.95 5.88 -5.20
N ARG A 185 32.28 6.69 -4.35
CA ARG A 185 32.91 7.29 -3.16
C ARG A 185 33.19 6.23 -2.10
N LEU A 186 32.24 5.31 -1.83
CA LEU A 186 32.44 4.19 -0.87
C LEU A 186 33.61 3.29 -1.28
N ARG A 187 33.76 3.00 -2.57
CA ARG A 187 34.91 2.21 -3.08
C ARG A 187 36.25 2.92 -3.00
N ALA A 188 36.26 4.25 -2.90
CA ALA A 188 37.48 5.06 -2.81
C ALA A 188 37.84 5.42 -1.36
N ASP A 189 37.01 5.06 -0.39
CA ASP A 189 37.25 5.31 1.02
C ASP A 189 38.07 4.17 1.62
N ASP A 190 39.03 4.48 2.52
CA ASP A 190 39.82 3.50 3.27
C ASP A 190 39.07 3.03 4.55
N GLY A 191 37.72 3.04 4.51
CA GLY A 191 36.86 2.65 5.62
C GLY A 191 36.76 1.15 5.86
N ASP A 192 35.68 0.71 6.51
CA ASP A 192 35.36 -0.72 6.66
C ASP A 192 34.80 -1.26 5.34
N ASP A 193 35.63 -1.91 4.55
CA ASP A 193 35.26 -2.47 3.24
C ASP A 193 33.97 -3.29 3.27
N ALA A 194 33.71 -4.03 4.36
CA ALA A 194 32.50 -4.86 4.49
C ALA A 194 31.24 -4.03 4.72
N VAL A 195 31.31 -2.98 5.56
CA VAL A 195 30.21 -2.06 5.83
C VAL A 195 29.91 -1.23 4.58
N ASP A 196 30.93 -0.71 3.92
CA ASP A 196 30.80 0.13 2.73
C ASP A 196 30.25 -0.66 1.54
N ALA A 197 30.69 -1.90 1.34
CA ALA A 197 30.15 -2.80 0.33
C ALA A 197 28.68 -3.14 0.58
N ALA A 198 28.31 -3.45 1.83
CA ALA A 198 26.93 -3.74 2.21
C ALA A 198 26.02 -2.52 2.06
N LEU A 199 26.52 -1.33 2.39
CA LEU A 199 25.81 -0.06 2.20
C LEU A 199 25.58 0.23 0.71
N ALA A 200 26.61 0.08 -0.13
CA ALA A 200 26.53 0.29 -1.57
C ALA A 200 25.50 -0.65 -2.21
N ASP A 201 25.54 -1.95 -1.89
CA ASP A 201 24.58 -2.96 -2.38
C ASP A 201 23.15 -2.67 -1.91
N ALA A 202 22.96 -2.23 -0.67
CA ALA A 202 21.65 -1.83 -0.18
C ALA A 202 21.12 -0.59 -0.90
N CYS A 203 21.96 0.42 -1.14
CA CYS A 203 21.59 1.64 -1.85
C CYS A 203 21.25 1.37 -3.33
N ASP A 204 21.98 0.47 -4.01
CA ASP A 204 21.67 0.01 -5.36
C ASP A 204 20.27 -0.62 -5.43
N ARG A 205 19.96 -1.54 -4.52
CA ARG A 205 18.64 -2.19 -4.44
C ARG A 205 17.52 -1.24 -4.06
N ILE A 206 17.79 -0.24 -3.22
CA ILE A 206 16.84 0.84 -2.91
C ILE A 206 16.53 1.64 -4.17
N ALA A 207 17.56 2.06 -4.93
CA ALA A 207 17.41 2.80 -6.17
C ALA A 207 16.57 2.01 -7.19
N ASP A 208 16.86 0.73 -7.40
CA ASP A 208 16.08 -0.17 -8.26
C ASP A 208 14.61 -0.25 -7.86
N SER A 209 14.35 -0.34 -6.56
CA SER A 209 12.99 -0.49 -6.05
C SER A 209 12.18 0.79 -6.22
N VAL A 210 12.79 1.96 -5.99
CA VAL A 210 12.15 3.28 -6.19
C VAL A 210 11.91 3.54 -7.67
N ASP A 211 12.89 3.27 -8.54
CA ASP A 211 12.73 3.42 -9.99
C ASP A 211 11.63 2.50 -10.54
N SER A 212 11.49 1.27 -9.99
CA SER A 212 10.41 0.34 -10.32
C SER A 212 9.04 0.86 -9.89
N LEU A 213 8.91 1.41 -8.68
CA LEU A 213 7.68 2.04 -8.20
C LEU A 213 7.26 3.22 -9.10
N ALA A 214 8.21 4.08 -9.45
CA ALA A 214 7.99 5.19 -10.36
C ALA A 214 7.57 4.73 -11.77
N HIS A 215 8.12 3.62 -12.26
CA HIS A 215 7.77 3.03 -13.55
C HIS A 215 6.33 2.50 -13.56
N ILE A 216 5.91 1.76 -12.53
CA ILE A 216 4.54 1.25 -12.40
C ILE A 216 3.53 2.39 -12.41
N LEU A 217 3.82 3.50 -11.73
CA LEU A 217 2.95 4.68 -11.70
C LEU A 217 2.86 5.38 -13.06
N ARG A 218 3.93 5.39 -13.85
CA ARG A 218 3.94 5.97 -15.22
C ARG A 218 3.19 5.12 -16.23
N GLY A 219 3.28 3.79 -16.14
CA GLY A 219 2.61 2.84 -17.03
C GLY A 219 1.08 2.92 -17.01
N VAL A 220 0.52 3.53 -15.98
CA VAL A 220 -0.92 3.79 -15.83
C VAL A 220 -1.48 4.72 -16.92
N ARG A 221 -0.71 5.71 -17.39
CA ARG A 221 -1.15 6.63 -18.45
C ARG A 221 -1.23 5.97 -19.84
N ALA A 222 -0.38 4.99 -20.09
CA ALA A 222 -0.35 4.32 -21.40
C ALA A 222 -1.54 3.35 -21.60
N GLY A 223 -2.14 2.86 -20.52
CA GLY A 223 -3.27 1.92 -20.57
C GLY A 223 -4.66 2.55 -20.45
N GLU A 224 -4.77 3.76 -19.91
CA GLU A 224 -6.05 4.49 -19.80
C GLU A 224 -6.40 5.32 -21.05
N GLY A 225 -5.44 5.51 -21.97
CA GLY A 225 -5.63 6.27 -23.18
C GLY A 225 -6.14 5.47 -24.40
N VAL A 226 -6.30 4.17 -24.30
CA VAL A 226 -6.89 3.33 -25.35
C VAL A 226 -8.33 3.02 -24.96
N ALA A 227 -9.23 3.95 -25.29
CA ALA A 227 -10.66 3.62 -25.36
C ALA A 227 -10.83 2.56 -26.48
N PRO A 228 -11.59 1.51 -26.31
CA PRO A 228 -11.96 0.63 -27.40
C PRO A 228 -12.95 1.40 -28.31
N ASP A 229 -12.59 1.52 -29.58
CA ASP A 229 -13.51 1.86 -30.65
C ASP A 229 -14.66 0.86 -30.76
#